data_545e80b230157ebfc7f7cbe2b80ba76a
#
_entry.id   545e80b230157ebfc7f7cbe2b80ba76a
#
_cell.length_a   1.000
_cell.length_b   1.000
_cell.length_c   1.000
_cell.angle_alpha   90.00
_cell.angle_beta   90.00
_cell.angle_gamma   90.00
#
_symmetry.space_group_name_H-M   'P 1'
#
loop_
_entity.id
_entity.type
_entity.pdbx_description
1 polymer ?
#
loop_
_entity_poly.entity_id
_entity_poly.type
_entity_poly.pdbx_seq_one_letter_code
_entity_poly.pdbx_strand_id
1 'polypeptide(L)'
;MMFISGRRALLAISVLLTCLAVSTYAEQSGATPALTYDAQTRGPVPIPPSERTLQTIVAEPWFKVSDQAIVLEGPAFDRNGNLLFCDVPGQRVLRLTRDKRLSPVVHLDDVSPGGLAVHKDGRVFIAAMNLVKGTGSIVAVKPDGTGMQTIVPAAAGYMPNDLVFDARGGLYFSDFRGISTEPRGGAYYFSPDAKTITPVLPHLAMANGIALSPNGKDLWITEFSRNLLHRVELADATTIAPIGTAITYHFTGPAPDSMRADSDGNLYVAMYSQGRVLVFNKNGIPIGQILLPGRDEGHNLESTSMAIKPETNDLYIVTSDGNGGQGATIFHAKVFAKALLLYSHREQK
;
A
#
# COMPACT_ATOMS: atom_id res chain seq x y z
N MET A 1 -19.82 31.83 90.47
CA MET A 1 -21.11 32.20 89.89
C MET A 1 -21.34 31.30 88.70
N MET A 2 -21.90 30.10 88.96
CA MET A 2 -23.28 29.70 88.70
C MET A 2 -23.71 29.98 87.28
N PHE A 3 -23.88 28.95 86.42
CA PHE A 3 -25.14 28.20 86.31
C PHE A 3 -24.94 26.92 85.50
N ILE A 4 -25.53 25.86 86.03
CA ILE A 4 -25.70 24.51 85.47
C ILE A 4 -26.86 24.53 84.44
N SER A 5 -26.69 23.87 83.35
CA SER A 5 -27.87 23.45 82.58
C SER A 5 -27.53 22.18 81.80
N GLY A 6 -28.16 21.08 82.20
CA GLY A 6 -28.04 19.77 81.62
C GLY A 6 -28.82 19.64 80.29
N ARG A 7 -28.30 18.82 79.40
CA ARG A 7 -29.06 18.29 78.25
C ARG A 7 -28.94 16.76 78.23
N ARG A 8 -30.06 16.18 78.18
CA ARG A 8 -30.37 14.74 78.13
C ARG A 8 -29.80 14.10 76.87
N ALA A 9 -29.14 12.96 77.03
CA ALA A 9 -28.74 12.08 75.97
C ALA A 9 -29.98 11.33 75.40
N LEU A 10 -30.20 11.44 74.10
CA LEU A 10 -31.08 10.53 73.36
C LEU A 10 -30.23 9.43 72.73
N LEU A 11 -30.41 8.21 73.18
CA LEU A 11 -29.90 7.01 72.57
C LEU A 11 -30.73 6.74 71.31
N ALA A 12 -30.13 6.88 70.12
CA ALA A 12 -30.67 6.40 68.87
C ALA A 12 -30.14 4.97 68.65
N ILE A 13 -31.00 4.00 68.73
CA ILE A 13 -30.75 2.60 68.37
C ILE A 13 -30.83 2.53 66.82
N SER A 14 -29.70 2.42 66.16
CA SER A 14 -29.65 2.10 64.75
C SER A 14 -29.75 0.58 64.55
N VAL A 15 -30.88 0.14 64.04
CA VAL A 15 -31.08 -1.24 63.59
C VAL A 15 -30.37 -1.40 62.25
N LEU A 16 -29.25 -2.12 62.24
CA LEU A 16 -28.57 -2.54 61.00
C LEU A 16 -29.38 -3.67 60.39
N LEU A 17 -30.13 -3.37 59.29
CA LEU A 17 -30.69 -4.39 58.40
C LEU A 17 -29.55 -4.89 57.51
N THR A 18 -28.97 -6.04 57.82
CA THR A 18 -28.11 -6.81 56.91
C THR A 18 -28.99 -7.47 55.85
N CYS A 19 -29.08 -6.84 54.68
CA CYS A 19 -29.57 -7.53 53.47
C CYS A 19 -28.55 -8.59 53.04
N LEU A 20 -28.82 -9.86 53.36
CA LEU A 20 -28.19 -10.99 52.73
C LEU A 20 -28.65 -11.04 51.27
N ALA A 21 -27.80 -10.51 50.38
CA ALA A 21 -27.99 -10.78 48.93
C ALA A 21 -27.65 -12.25 48.70
N VAL A 22 -28.63 -13.09 48.61
CA VAL A 22 -28.49 -14.45 48.10
C VAL A 22 -28.29 -14.31 46.60
N SER A 23 -27.03 -14.39 46.17
CA SER A 23 -26.69 -14.56 44.78
C SER A 23 -27.19 -15.93 44.33
N THR A 24 -28.37 -15.95 43.73
CA THR A 24 -28.79 -17.13 42.98
C THR A 24 -27.86 -17.29 41.77
N TYR A 25 -26.86 -18.14 41.91
CA TYR A 25 -26.19 -18.71 40.75
C TYR A 25 -27.28 -19.53 40.02
N ALA A 26 -27.79 -18.98 38.91
CA ALA A 26 -28.52 -19.77 37.98
C ALA A 26 -27.56 -20.86 37.48
N GLU A 27 -27.84 -22.12 37.76
CA GLU A 27 -27.20 -23.26 37.12
C GLU A 27 -27.41 -23.11 35.60
N GLN A 28 -26.40 -22.54 34.94
CA GLN A 28 -26.32 -22.62 33.49
C GLN A 28 -26.12 -24.10 33.13
N SER A 29 -27.11 -24.62 32.41
CA SER A 29 -27.09 -25.95 31.80
C SER A 29 -25.71 -26.30 31.24
N GLY A 30 -25.15 -27.40 31.74
CA GLY A 30 -23.78 -27.80 31.66
C GLY A 30 -23.18 -28.12 30.29
N ALA A 31 -23.30 -27.23 29.32
CA ALA A 31 -22.49 -27.29 28.09
C ALA A 31 -21.18 -26.56 28.34
N THR A 32 -20.09 -27.25 28.19
CA THR A 32 -18.73 -26.64 28.23
C THR A 32 -18.68 -25.49 27.22
N PRO A 33 -18.26 -24.26 27.63
CA PRO A 33 -18.08 -23.15 26.68
C PRO A 33 -17.15 -23.56 25.55
N ALA A 34 -17.57 -23.32 24.33
CA ALA A 34 -16.78 -23.65 23.12
C ALA A 34 -16.59 -22.41 22.25
N LEU A 35 -15.42 -22.30 21.61
CA LEU A 35 -15.18 -21.30 20.58
C LEU A 35 -16.04 -21.64 19.36
N THR A 36 -16.72 -20.63 18.84
CA THR A 36 -17.53 -20.73 17.61
C THR A 36 -17.08 -19.74 16.58
N TYR A 37 -17.11 -20.14 15.32
CA TYR A 37 -16.84 -19.23 14.23
C TYR A 37 -18.02 -18.28 14.02
N ASP A 38 -17.73 -17.02 13.76
CA ASP A 38 -18.66 -16.02 13.28
C ASP A 38 -18.32 -15.57 11.83
N ALA A 39 -19.14 -14.70 11.26
CA ALA A 39 -18.93 -14.17 9.91
C ALA A 39 -17.61 -13.39 9.78
N GLN A 40 -17.08 -12.85 10.88
CA GLN A 40 -15.84 -12.07 10.88
C GLN A 40 -14.58 -12.93 11.02
N THR A 41 -14.73 -14.17 11.47
CA THR A 41 -13.62 -15.12 11.66
C THR A 41 -13.62 -16.23 10.61
N ARG A 42 -14.71 -16.37 9.84
CA ARG A 42 -14.82 -17.24 8.66
C ARG A 42 -14.75 -16.40 7.39
N GLY A 43 -13.99 -16.80 6.46
CA GLY A 43 -13.88 -16.17 5.16
C GLY A 43 -12.46 -16.29 4.62
N PRO A 44 -12.25 -16.09 3.33
CA PRO A 44 -10.92 -16.21 2.73
C PRO A 44 -9.94 -15.23 3.33
N VAL A 45 -10.37 -14.01 3.65
CA VAL A 45 -9.51 -12.91 4.12
C VAL A 45 -10.22 -12.02 5.15
N PRO A 46 -10.39 -12.49 6.40
CA PRO A 46 -11.06 -11.72 7.44
C PRO A 46 -10.27 -10.44 7.77
N ILE A 47 -11.01 -9.36 8.05
CA ILE A 47 -10.41 -8.09 8.49
C ILE A 47 -9.90 -8.25 9.94
N PRO A 48 -8.63 -7.91 10.24
CA PRO A 48 -8.11 -7.94 11.60
C PRO A 48 -8.96 -7.09 12.56
N PRO A 49 -9.16 -7.52 13.82
CA PRO A 49 -10.01 -6.78 14.77
C PRO A 49 -9.62 -5.30 14.93
N SER A 50 -8.32 -4.99 14.90
CA SER A 50 -7.79 -3.62 14.98
C SER A 50 -8.16 -2.72 13.80
N GLU A 51 -8.61 -3.30 12.68
CA GLU A 51 -8.91 -2.57 11.44
C GLU A 51 -10.41 -2.57 11.10
N ARG A 52 -11.26 -3.28 11.87
CA ARG A 52 -12.70 -3.40 11.59
C ARG A 52 -13.47 -2.09 11.77
N THR A 53 -12.97 -1.19 12.61
CA THR A 53 -13.60 0.11 12.89
C THR A 53 -13.11 1.24 11.99
N LEU A 54 -12.17 0.95 11.08
CA LEU A 54 -11.71 1.93 10.11
C LEU A 54 -12.85 2.35 9.17
N GLN A 55 -12.82 3.62 8.74
CA GLN A 55 -13.68 4.06 7.65
C GLN A 55 -13.49 3.14 6.45
N THR A 56 -14.58 2.55 5.96
CA THR A 56 -14.54 1.52 4.91
C THR A 56 -15.46 1.91 3.77
N ILE A 57 -14.94 1.81 2.55
CA ILE A 57 -15.73 1.90 1.32
C ILE A 57 -15.46 0.66 0.46
N VAL A 58 -16.35 0.40 -0.49
CA VAL A 58 -16.19 -0.64 -1.51
C VAL A 58 -15.90 0.04 -2.84
N ALA A 59 -14.86 -0.40 -3.54
CA ALA A 59 -14.54 0.11 -4.86
C ALA A 59 -15.54 -0.40 -5.91
N GLU A 60 -15.68 0.33 -7.00
CA GLU A 60 -16.56 -0.03 -8.12
C GLU A 60 -15.75 -0.63 -9.28
N PRO A 61 -16.23 -1.69 -9.96
CA PRO A 61 -15.61 -2.15 -11.20
C PRO A 61 -15.62 -1.03 -12.25
N TRP A 62 -14.44 -0.69 -12.79
CA TRP A 62 -14.32 0.40 -13.74
C TRP A 62 -13.99 -0.05 -15.16
N PHE A 63 -13.05 -1.00 -15.29
CA PHE A 63 -12.64 -1.54 -16.59
C PHE A 63 -12.15 -2.98 -16.45
N LYS A 64 -12.75 -3.87 -17.26
CA LYS A 64 -12.31 -5.26 -17.40
C LYS A 64 -11.16 -5.32 -18.39
N VAL A 65 -9.98 -5.71 -17.90
CA VAL A 65 -8.76 -5.79 -18.75
C VAL A 65 -8.69 -7.12 -19.48
N SER A 66 -8.99 -8.22 -18.79
CA SER A 66 -8.89 -9.58 -19.33
C SER A 66 -9.83 -10.53 -18.60
N ASP A 67 -10.38 -11.51 -19.31
CA ASP A 67 -11.09 -12.63 -18.70
C ASP A 67 -10.14 -13.72 -18.16
N GLN A 68 -8.86 -13.62 -18.50
CA GLN A 68 -7.81 -14.47 -17.94
C GLN A 68 -7.20 -13.84 -16.71
N ALA A 69 -6.76 -14.67 -15.79
CA ALA A 69 -6.04 -14.26 -14.60
C ALA A 69 -4.62 -13.80 -14.97
N ILE A 70 -4.49 -12.52 -15.30
CA ILE A 70 -3.21 -11.86 -15.51
C ILE A 70 -2.94 -10.90 -14.35
N VAL A 71 -1.72 -10.92 -13.82
CA VAL A 71 -1.29 -9.99 -12.78
C VAL A 71 -1.05 -8.63 -13.45
N LEU A 72 -1.78 -7.62 -12.98
CA LEU A 72 -1.61 -6.23 -13.39
C LEU A 72 -0.76 -5.50 -12.36
N GLU A 73 0.10 -4.57 -12.80
CA GLU A 73 1.01 -3.82 -11.94
C GLU A 73 1.20 -2.38 -12.38
N GLY A 74 1.82 -1.57 -11.53
CA GLY A 74 2.44 -0.29 -11.80
C GLY A 74 1.58 0.76 -12.48
N PRO A 75 0.31 0.96 -12.12
CA PRO A 75 -0.50 1.97 -12.81
C PRO A 75 0.06 3.36 -12.60
N ALA A 76 0.11 4.14 -13.69
CA ALA A 76 0.54 5.53 -13.70
C ALA A 76 -0.22 6.32 -14.77
N PHE A 77 -0.56 7.58 -14.48
CA PHE A 77 -1.15 8.45 -15.49
C PHE A 77 -0.06 9.13 -16.32
N ASP A 78 -0.20 9.09 -17.64
CA ASP A 78 0.62 9.90 -18.54
C ASP A 78 0.16 11.37 -18.54
N ARG A 79 0.92 12.26 -19.17
CA ARG A 79 0.60 13.70 -19.25
C ARG A 79 -0.67 14.01 -20.04
N ASN A 80 -1.15 13.07 -20.84
CA ASN A 80 -2.40 13.18 -21.59
C ASN A 80 -3.61 12.65 -20.81
N GLY A 81 -3.38 12.13 -19.60
CA GLY A 81 -4.39 11.58 -18.70
C GLY A 81 -4.85 10.17 -19.12
N ASN A 82 -4.07 9.44 -19.90
CA ASN A 82 -4.27 8.02 -20.11
C ASN A 82 -3.68 7.23 -18.93
N LEU A 83 -4.30 6.12 -18.59
CA LEU A 83 -3.79 5.19 -17.59
C LEU A 83 -2.85 4.18 -18.26
N LEU A 84 -1.58 4.20 -17.86
CA LEU A 84 -0.60 3.18 -18.19
C LEU A 84 -0.58 2.14 -17.08
N PHE A 85 -0.37 0.87 -17.40
CA PHE A 85 -0.19 -0.20 -16.42
C PHE A 85 0.49 -1.41 -17.05
N CYS A 86 1.01 -2.31 -16.23
CA CYS A 86 1.74 -3.48 -16.65
C CYS A 86 0.83 -4.72 -16.68
N ASP A 87 0.99 -5.52 -17.71
CA ASP A 87 0.59 -6.92 -17.77
C ASP A 87 1.86 -7.75 -17.52
N VAL A 88 2.02 -8.21 -16.28
CA VAL A 88 3.24 -8.84 -15.79
C VAL A 88 3.58 -10.13 -16.55
N PRO A 89 2.66 -11.12 -16.64
CA PRO A 89 2.93 -12.34 -17.42
C PRO A 89 2.98 -12.09 -18.93
N GLY A 90 2.27 -11.08 -19.44
CA GLY A 90 2.33 -10.67 -20.84
C GLY A 90 3.56 -9.86 -21.20
N GLN A 91 4.45 -9.56 -20.24
CA GLN A 91 5.72 -8.84 -20.45
C GLN A 91 5.54 -7.51 -21.20
N ARG A 92 4.48 -6.76 -20.90
CA ARG A 92 4.13 -5.56 -21.65
C ARG A 92 3.54 -4.46 -20.77
N VAL A 93 3.73 -3.23 -21.26
CA VAL A 93 3.01 -2.07 -20.72
C VAL A 93 1.82 -1.78 -21.64
N LEU A 94 0.67 -1.59 -21.02
CA LEU A 94 -0.60 -1.28 -21.67
C LEU A 94 -0.97 0.18 -21.41
N ARG A 95 -1.75 0.76 -22.33
CA ARG A 95 -2.37 2.10 -22.23
C ARG A 95 -3.88 1.95 -22.35
N LEU A 96 -4.58 2.50 -21.37
CA LEU A 96 -6.02 2.70 -21.43
C LEU A 96 -6.30 4.19 -21.58
N THR A 97 -6.87 4.56 -22.72
CA THR A 97 -7.20 5.95 -23.02
C THR A 97 -8.44 6.43 -22.22
N ARG A 98 -8.70 7.74 -22.20
CA ARG A 98 -9.87 8.31 -21.50
C ARG A 98 -11.21 7.77 -22.03
N ASP A 99 -11.27 7.42 -23.29
CA ASP A 99 -12.41 6.78 -23.97
C ASP A 99 -12.38 5.24 -23.88
N LYS A 100 -11.60 4.72 -22.93
CA LYS A 100 -11.49 3.28 -22.57
C LYS A 100 -11.03 2.39 -23.73
N ARG A 101 -10.15 2.87 -24.61
CA ARG A 101 -9.48 2.04 -25.60
C ARG A 101 -8.17 1.50 -25.02
N LEU A 102 -8.05 0.18 -25.00
CA LEU A 102 -6.87 -0.54 -24.54
C LEU A 102 -5.93 -0.82 -25.72
N SER A 103 -4.64 -0.54 -25.53
CA SER A 103 -3.60 -0.82 -26.53
C SER A 103 -2.25 -1.10 -25.85
N PRO A 104 -1.36 -1.92 -26.45
CA PRO A 104 0.00 -2.07 -25.99
C PRO A 104 0.80 -0.78 -26.26
N VAL A 105 1.75 -0.50 -25.36
CA VAL A 105 2.75 0.57 -25.48
C VAL A 105 4.10 -0.02 -25.89
N VAL A 106 4.56 -1.01 -25.13
CA VAL A 106 5.85 -1.68 -25.34
C VAL A 106 5.78 -3.10 -24.82
N HIS A 107 6.50 -4.01 -25.48
CA HIS A 107 6.79 -5.35 -25.00
C HIS A 107 8.25 -5.43 -24.52
N LEU A 108 8.48 -6.17 -23.45
CA LEU A 108 9.78 -6.36 -22.83
C LEU A 108 10.18 -7.82 -22.96
N ASP A 109 11.26 -8.09 -23.69
CA ASP A 109 11.73 -9.47 -23.90
C ASP A 109 12.38 -10.01 -22.60
N ASP A 110 11.97 -11.21 -22.18
CA ASP A 110 12.53 -11.98 -21.06
C ASP A 110 12.43 -11.32 -19.66
N VAL A 111 11.69 -10.23 -19.50
CA VAL A 111 11.50 -9.57 -18.21
C VAL A 111 10.03 -9.16 -18.02
N SER A 112 9.60 -9.18 -16.78
CA SER A 112 8.25 -8.78 -16.38
C SER A 112 8.26 -7.34 -15.87
N PRO A 113 7.42 -6.43 -16.42
CA PRO A 113 7.31 -5.07 -15.91
C PRO A 113 6.57 -5.06 -14.56
N GLY A 114 7.08 -4.27 -13.62
CA GLY A 114 6.46 -3.94 -12.34
C GLY A 114 5.97 -2.49 -12.31
N GLY A 115 6.57 -1.66 -11.44
CA GLY A 115 6.21 -0.26 -11.28
C GLY A 115 6.55 0.61 -12.51
N LEU A 116 5.73 1.64 -12.71
CA LEU A 116 5.93 2.68 -13.71
C LEU A 116 6.09 4.05 -13.07
N ALA A 117 7.00 4.86 -13.60
CA ALA A 117 7.09 6.29 -13.28
C ALA A 117 7.22 7.11 -14.56
N VAL A 118 6.40 8.15 -14.69
CA VAL A 118 6.48 9.04 -15.86
C VAL A 118 7.40 10.22 -15.54
N HIS A 119 8.41 10.42 -16.35
CA HIS A 119 9.34 11.54 -16.25
C HIS A 119 8.72 12.82 -16.83
N LYS A 120 9.22 14.00 -16.45
CA LYS A 120 8.67 15.29 -16.92
C LYS A 120 8.80 15.52 -18.42
N ASP A 121 9.73 14.84 -19.10
CA ASP A 121 9.87 14.86 -20.57
C ASP A 121 8.89 13.92 -21.28
N GLY A 122 8.06 13.19 -20.51
CA GLY A 122 7.05 12.26 -21.00
C GLY A 122 7.53 10.82 -21.14
N ARG A 123 8.82 10.52 -21.02
CA ARG A 123 9.31 9.13 -21.02
C ARG A 123 8.71 8.35 -19.88
N VAL A 124 8.42 7.08 -20.13
CA VAL A 124 7.92 6.12 -19.16
C VAL A 124 9.08 5.27 -18.68
N PHE A 125 9.41 5.36 -17.41
CA PHE A 125 10.40 4.52 -16.74
C PHE A 125 9.69 3.28 -16.21
N ILE A 126 10.29 2.11 -16.43
CA ILE A 126 9.72 0.81 -16.17
C ILE A 126 10.69 0.01 -15.31
N ALA A 127 10.27 -0.41 -14.13
CA ALA A 127 10.96 -1.44 -13.38
C ALA A 127 10.71 -2.78 -14.08
N ALA A 128 11.75 -3.49 -14.46
CA ALA A 128 11.66 -4.73 -15.22
C ALA A 128 12.39 -5.85 -14.47
N MET A 129 11.67 -6.90 -14.10
CA MET A 129 12.17 -8.00 -13.27
C MET A 129 12.36 -9.27 -14.09
N ASN A 130 13.44 -9.99 -13.85
CA ASN A 130 13.59 -11.38 -14.24
C ASN A 130 13.56 -12.25 -12.99
N LEU A 131 12.39 -12.76 -12.65
CA LEU A 131 12.16 -13.54 -11.43
C LEU A 131 12.96 -14.85 -11.42
N VAL A 132 13.26 -15.42 -12.60
CA VAL A 132 14.02 -16.66 -12.71
C VAL A 132 15.50 -16.43 -12.39
N LYS A 133 16.08 -15.34 -12.89
CA LYS A 133 17.48 -14.97 -12.68
C LYS A 133 17.70 -14.20 -11.36
N GLY A 134 16.63 -13.72 -10.71
CA GLY A 134 16.72 -12.88 -9.51
C GLY A 134 17.39 -11.52 -9.76
N THR A 135 17.29 -11.00 -10.99
CA THR A 135 17.85 -9.73 -11.43
C THR A 135 16.83 -8.92 -12.21
N GLY A 136 17.14 -7.67 -12.51
CA GLY A 136 16.27 -6.82 -13.29
C GLY A 136 16.98 -5.58 -13.80
N SER A 137 16.23 -4.74 -14.47
CA SER A 137 16.71 -3.47 -15.03
C SER A 137 15.66 -2.38 -14.84
N ILE A 138 16.10 -1.12 -14.96
CA ILE A 138 15.17 -0.02 -15.18
C ILE A 138 15.39 0.42 -16.62
N VAL A 139 14.32 0.42 -17.41
CA VAL A 139 14.33 0.90 -18.79
C VAL A 139 13.44 2.12 -18.93
N ALA A 140 13.66 2.94 -19.93
CA ALA A 140 12.82 4.08 -20.27
C ALA A 140 12.45 4.04 -21.75
N VAL A 141 11.19 4.33 -22.06
CA VAL A 141 10.68 4.43 -23.42
C VAL A 141 10.02 5.78 -23.66
N LYS A 142 9.95 6.23 -24.90
CA LYS A 142 9.15 7.39 -25.26
C LYS A 142 7.65 7.15 -25.01
N PRO A 143 6.80 8.18 -24.98
CA PRO A 143 5.37 8.01 -24.77
C PRO A 143 4.69 7.08 -25.78
N ASP A 144 5.23 6.95 -26.98
CA ASP A 144 4.74 6.05 -28.03
C ASP A 144 5.30 4.60 -27.91
N GLY A 145 6.11 4.33 -26.91
CA GLY A 145 6.75 3.03 -26.66
C GLY A 145 8.05 2.79 -27.43
N THR A 146 8.46 3.73 -28.27
CA THR A 146 9.72 3.61 -29.04
C THR A 146 10.94 4.09 -28.26
N GLY A 147 12.13 3.87 -28.80
CA GLY A 147 13.38 4.43 -28.29
C GLY A 147 13.74 3.93 -26.89
N MET A 148 13.57 2.64 -26.64
CA MET A 148 13.93 2.01 -25.37
C MET A 148 15.39 2.27 -25.02
N GLN A 149 15.63 2.72 -23.80
CA GLN A 149 16.93 2.97 -23.22
C GLN A 149 17.07 2.24 -21.89
N THR A 150 18.16 1.56 -21.68
CA THR A 150 18.50 0.97 -20.38
C THR A 150 19.06 2.08 -19.48
N ILE A 151 18.40 2.31 -18.36
CA ILE A 151 18.76 3.31 -17.34
C ILE A 151 19.60 2.66 -16.24
N VAL A 152 19.12 1.54 -15.68
CA VAL A 152 19.86 0.70 -14.75
C VAL A 152 19.97 -0.68 -15.38
N PRO A 153 21.17 -1.15 -15.74
CA PRO A 153 21.35 -2.45 -16.38
C PRO A 153 21.20 -3.60 -15.37
N ALA A 154 20.79 -4.76 -15.84
CA ALA A 154 20.69 -5.98 -15.02
C ALA A 154 22.04 -6.37 -14.37
N ALA A 155 23.15 -6.03 -14.99
CA ALA A 155 24.49 -6.24 -14.45
C ALA A 155 24.76 -5.43 -13.16
N ALA A 156 23.95 -4.40 -12.85
CA ALA A 156 24.03 -3.69 -11.59
C ALA A 156 23.57 -4.54 -10.39
N GLY A 157 22.91 -5.67 -10.66
CA GLY A 157 22.60 -6.71 -9.66
C GLY A 157 21.36 -6.42 -8.82
N TYR A 158 20.48 -5.49 -9.22
CA TYR A 158 19.18 -5.20 -8.59
C TYR A 158 18.03 -5.96 -9.27
N MET A 159 16.91 -6.05 -8.60
CA MET A 159 15.63 -6.50 -9.14
C MET A 159 14.56 -5.43 -8.85
N PRO A 160 14.55 -4.33 -9.62
CA PRO A 160 13.65 -3.19 -9.38
C PRO A 160 12.17 -3.61 -9.46
N ASN A 161 11.36 -3.16 -8.47
CA ASN A 161 9.93 -3.45 -8.45
C ASN A 161 9.08 -2.19 -8.63
N ASP A 162 9.20 -1.17 -7.77
CA ASP A 162 8.43 0.09 -7.88
C ASP A 162 9.35 1.31 -7.96
N LEU A 163 8.82 2.43 -8.50
CA LEU A 163 9.58 3.61 -8.87
C LEU A 163 8.86 4.90 -8.44
N VAL A 164 9.63 5.87 -7.93
CA VAL A 164 9.12 7.24 -7.73
C VAL A 164 10.20 8.28 -7.99
N PHE A 165 9.88 9.30 -8.79
CA PHE A 165 10.76 10.45 -8.99
C PHE A 165 10.64 11.46 -7.85
N ASP A 166 11.77 12.03 -7.44
CA ASP A 166 11.79 13.24 -6.62
C ASP A 166 11.50 14.52 -7.46
N ALA A 167 11.47 15.66 -6.78
CA ALA A 167 11.20 16.94 -7.43
C ALA A 167 12.34 17.43 -8.34
N ARG A 168 13.54 16.83 -8.26
CA ARG A 168 14.74 17.20 -9.04
C ARG A 168 14.98 16.25 -10.22
N GLY A 169 14.20 15.16 -10.31
CA GLY A 169 14.34 14.14 -11.35
C GLY A 169 15.26 12.97 -10.96
N GLY A 170 15.67 12.89 -9.70
CA GLY A 170 16.26 11.68 -9.15
C GLY A 170 15.19 10.62 -8.95
N LEU A 171 15.55 9.35 -9.03
CA LEU A 171 14.64 8.23 -9.03
C LEU A 171 14.90 7.32 -7.82
N TYR A 172 13.94 7.22 -6.91
CA TYR A 172 13.94 6.14 -5.93
C TYR A 172 13.34 4.90 -6.55
N PHE A 173 13.94 3.75 -6.23
CA PHE A 173 13.40 2.45 -6.62
C PHE A 173 13.54 1.44 -5.48
N SER A 174 12.61 0.52 -5.41
CA SER A 174 12.65 -0.64 -4.53
C SER A 174 13.31 -1.82 -5.23
N ASP A 175 14.07 -2.61 -4.48
CA ASP A 175 14.73 -3.82 -4.93
C ASP A 175 14.07 -5.05 -4.28
N PHE A 176 13.39 -5.84 -5.07
CA PHE A 176 12.54 -6.96 -4.67
C PHE A 176 13.31 -8.25 -4.36
N ARG A 177 14.60 -8.17 -4.05
CA ARG A 177 15.42 -9.35 -3.74
C ARG A 177 15.29 -9.78 -2.28
N GLY A 178 15.68 -11.03 -2.03
CA GLY A 178 15.73 -11.63 -0.70
C GLY A 178 14.41 -12.24 -0.25
N ILE A 179 14.45 -12.80 0.94
CA ILE A 179 13.30 -13.41 1.64
C ILE A 179 13.34 -12.97 3.11
N SER A 180 12.29 -13.29 3.89
CA SER A 180 12.18 -12.86 5.29
C SER A 180 13.37 -13.24 6.19
N THR A 181 14.02 -14.36 5.92
CA THR A 181 15.19 -14.87 6.67
C THR A 181 16.53 -14.41 6.07
N GLU A 182 16.53 -13.90 4.85
CA GLU A 182 17.72 -13.44 4.13
C GLU A 182 17.42 -12.18 3.31
N PRO A 183 17.29 -11.02 3.97
CA PRO A 183 16.95 -9.76 3.30
C PRO A 183 18.11 -9.27 2.44
N ARG A 184 17.87 -9.12 1.15
CA ARG A 184 18.88 -8.67 0.16
C ARG A 184 18.46 -7.47 -0.65
N GLY A 185 17.18 -7.07 -0.55
CA GLY A 185 16.61 -5.93 -1.24
C GLY A 185 16.81 -4.63 -0.50
N GLY A 186 15.97 -3.63 -0.80
CA GLY A 186 16.01 -2.33 -0.15
C GLY A 186 15.47 -1.20 -1.01
N ALA A 187 15.62 0.02 -0.53
CA ALA A 187 15.36 1.24 -1.27
C ALA A 187 16.67 1.90 -1.69
N TYR A 188 16.73 2.31 -2.95
CA TYR A 188 17.92 2.90 -3.59
C TYR A 188 17.53 4.17 -4.32
N TYR A 189 18.50 5.07 -4.45
CA TYR A 189 18.36 6.34 -5.18
C TYR A 189 19.30 6.36 -6.39
N PHE A 190 18.75 6.61 -7.55
CA PHE A 190 19.46 6.83 -8.80
C PHE A 190 19.51 8.34 -9.07
N SER A 191 20.73 8.88 -9.19
CA SER A 191 20.93 10.33 -9.29
C SER A 191 20.38 10.93 -10.59
N PRO A 192 19.93 12.21 -10.58
CA PRO A 192 19.37 12.87 -11.78
C PRO A 192 20.36 12.96 -12.95
N ASP A 193 21.66 12.97 -12.68
CA ASP A 193 22.73 12.95 -13.69
C ASP A 193 23.01 11.55 -14.25
N ALA A 194 22.22 10.55 -13.82
CA ALA A 194 22.26 9.17 -14.28
C ALA A 194 23.62 8.47 -14.09
N LYS A 195 24.36 8.80 -13.02
CA LYS A 195 25.72 8.27 -12.80
C LYS A 195 25.85 7.37 -11.59
N THR A 196 25.07 7.59 -10.55
CA THR A 196 25.27 6.89 -9.28
C THR A 196 23.96 6.27 -8.77
N ILE A 197 24.11 5.07 -8.19
CA ILE A 197 23.05 4.43 -7.38
C ILE A 197 23.56 4.43 -5.94
N THR A 198 22.79 5.04 -5.05
CA THR A 198 23.12 5.13 -3.63
C THR A 198 22.10 4.35 -2.82
N PRO A 199 22.52 3.43 -1.92
CA PRO A 199 21.59 2.77 -1.01
C PRO A 199 21.02 3.79 -0.02
N VAL A 200 19.71 3.79 0.18
CA VAL A 200 19.01 4.62 1.17
C VAL A 200 18.58 3.77 2.36
N LEU A 201 17.85 2.69 2.12
CA LEU A 201 17.48 1.71 3.15
C LEU A 201 17.71 0.29 2.60
N PRO A 202 18.94 -0.24 2.71
CA PRO A 202 19.25 -1.60 2.26
C PRO A 202 18.79 -2.66 3.28
N HIS A 203 18.95 -3.93 2.91
CA HIS A 203 18.67 -5.11 3.76
C HIS A 203 17.19 -5.32 4.10
N LEU A 204 16.30 -5.00 3.15
CA LEU A 204 14.89 -5.37 3.22
C LEU A 204 14.61 -6.69 2.47
N ALA A 205 13.58 -7.39 2.90
CA ALA A 205 13.12 -8.63 2.29
C ALA A 205 11.98 -8.35 1.30
N MET A 206 12.27 -8.38 0.01
CA MET A 206 11.31 -8.05 -1.04
C MET A 206 10.73 -6.63 -0.83
N ALA A 207 11.59 -5.60 -0.85
CA ALA A 207 11.10 -4.22 -0.85
C ALA A 207 10.25 -3.99 -2.10
N ASN A 208 8.99 -3.52 -1.89
CA ASN A 208 7.99 -3.44 -2.95
C ASN A 208 7.56 -1.98 -3.18
N GLY A 209 6.42 -1.54 -2.67
CA GLY A 209 5.93 -0.19 -2.85
C GLY A 209 6.90 0.87 -2.34
N ILE A 210 7.03 1.97 -3.07
CA ILE A 210 7.86 3.11 -2.70
C ILE A 210 7.12 4.42 -2.99
N ALA A 211 7.09 5.33 -2.03
CA ALA A 211 6.43 6.63 -2.17
C ALA A 211 7.16 7.74 -1.41
N LEU A 212 7.05 8.96 -1.91
CA LEU A 212 7.54 10.17 -1.23
C LEU A 212 6.37 10.94 -0.61
N SER A 213 6.61 11.55 0.54
CA SER A 213 5.72 12.55 1.11
C SER A 213 5.67 13.80 0.20
N PRO A 214 4.60 14.64 0.31
CA PRO A 214 4.45 15.83 -0.54
C PRO A 214 5.62 16.82 -0.49
N ASN A 215 6.28 16.92 0.65
CA ASN A 215 7.46 17.76 0.84
C ASN A 215 8.78 17.07 0.45
N GLY A 216 8.73 15.78 0.06
CA GLY A 216 9.90 14.98 -0.31
C GLY A 216 10.84 14.64 0.85
N LYS A 217 10.41 14.83 2.10
CA LYS A 217 11.25 14.58 3.28
C LYS A 217 11.06 13.21 3.90
N ASP A 218 10.00 12.50 3.57
CA ASP A 218 9.77 11.14 4.01
C ASP A 218 9.71 10.21 2.81
N LEU A 219 10.49 9.15 2.84
CA LEU A 219 10.42 8.04 1.93
C LEU A 219 9.73 6.87 2.64
N TRP A 220 8.70 6.34 2.02
CA TRP A 220 7.93 5.22 2.52
C TRP A 220 8.21 3.98 1.69
N ILE A 221 8.39 2.84 2.35
CA ILE A 221 8.69 1.57 1.70
C ILE A 221 7.86 0.46 2.34
N THR A 222 7.22 -0.38 1.52
CA THR A 222 6.68 -1.66 1.98
C THR A 222 7.74 -2.75 1.89
N GLU A 223 7.83 -3.56 2.92
CA GLU A 223 8.61 -4.78 2.93
C GLU A 223 7.66 -5.98 2.85
N PHE A 224 7.49 -6.50 1.63
CA PHE A 224 6.48 -7.50 1.29
C PHE A 224 6.64 -8.78 2.11
N SER A 225 7.84 -9.33 2.16
CA SER A 225 8.09 -10.64 2.77
C SER A 225 8.08 -10.63 4.31
N ARG A 226 8.12 -9.44 4.94
CA ARG A 226 8.05 -9.29 6.41
C ARG A 226 6.80 -8.55 6.88
N ASN A 227 5.91 -8.17 5.98
CA ASN A 227 4.66 -7.45 6.30
C ASN A 227 4.91 -6.13 7.06
N LEU A 228 5.85 -5.30 6.59
CA LEU A 228 6.23 -4.06 7.28
C LEU A 228 5.98 -2.82 6.40
N LEU A 229 5.64 -1.71 7.08
CA LEU A 229 5.68 -0.37 6.51
C LEU A 229 6.82 0.41 7.16
N HIS A 230 7.79 0.81 6.36
CA HIS A 230 8.92 1.64 6.79
C HIS A 230 8.68 3.10 6.43
N ARG A 231 9.06 4.00 7.33
CA ARG A 231 9.19 5.44 7.09
C ARG A 231 10.66 5.82 7.28
N VAL A 232 11.21 6.52 6.31
CA VAL A 232 12.56 7.04 6.32
C VAL A 232 12.51 8.54 6.22
N GLU A 233 12.87 9.27 7.27
CA GLU A 233 13.02 10.72 7.23
C GLU A 233 14.35 11.08 6.58
N LEU A 234 14.32 11.91 5.54
CA LEU A 234 15.45 12.28 4.72
C LEU A 234 15.99 13.66 5.09
N ALA A 235 17.29 13.75 5.40
CA ALA A 235 18.01 15.03 5.49
C ALA A 235 18.26 15.60 4.08
N ASP A 236 18.59 14.75 3.12
CA ASP A 236 18.69 15.00 1.69
C ASP A 236 18.27 13.76 0.90
N ALA A 237 18.43 13.75 -0.43
CA ALA A 237 17.95 12.64 -1.28
C ALA A 237 18.54 11.26 -0.93
N THR A 238 19.70 11.21 -0.28
CA THR A 238 20.42 9.97 -0.01
C THR A 238 20.80 9.78 1.45
N THR A 239 20.64 10.82 2.28
CA THR A 239 21.04 10.82 3.68
C THR A 239 19.81 10.75 4.57
N ILE A 240 19.78 9.74 5.43
CA ILE A 240 18.75 9.60 6.46
C ILE A 240 19.02 10.62 7.57
N ALA A 241 17.99 11.28 8.08
CA ALA A 241 18.07 12.15 9.26
C ALA A 241 18.53 11.36 10.51
N PRO A 242 19.13 11.97 11.52
CA PRO A 242 19.78 11.24 12.65
C PRO A 242 18.88 10.27 13.43
N ILE A 243 17.56 10.51 13.48
CA ILE A 243 16.58 9.59 14.09
C ILE A 243 15.48 9.32 13.05
N GLY A 244 15.89 8.97 11.84
CA GLY A 244 15.03 9.10 10.68
C GLY A 244 14.43 7.80 10.14
N THR A 245 14.55 6.65 10.81
CA THR A 245 13.92 5.41 10.36
C THR A 245 13.00 4.84 11.41
N ALA A 246 11.80 4.42 10.97
CA ALA A 246 10.84 3.75 11.83
C ALA A 246 10.08 2.68 11.05
N ILE A 247 9.75 1.56 11.71
CA ILE A 247 8.70 0.67 11.28
C ILE A 247 7.42 1.23 11.86
N THR A 248 6.57 1.80 11.01
CA THR A 248 5.34 2.48 11.44
C THR A 248 4.16 1.54 11.57
N TYR A 249 4.19 0.42 10.83
CA TYR A 249 3.11 -0.56 10.85
C TYR A 249 3.59 -1.99 10.55
N HIS A 250 2.99 -2.95 11.26
CA HIS A 250 3.09 -4.38 10.99
C HIS A 250 1.75 -4.86 10.44
N PHE A 251 1.74 -5.23 9.18
CA PHE A 251 0.52 -5.72 8.54
C PHE A 251 0.16 -7.13 9.03
N THR A 252 -1.12 -7.38 9.17
CA THR A 252 -1.64 -8.73 9.47
C THR A 252 -2.04 -9.42 8.17
N GLY A 253 -1.53 -10.60 7.97
CA GLY A 253 -1.75 -11.40 6.75
C GLY A 253 -0.84 -10.96 5.59
N PRO A 254 -0.91 -11.66 4.45
CA PRO A 254 -0.14 -11.32 3.26
C PRO A 254 -0.73 -10.09 2.59
N ALA A 255 -0.03 -9.40 1.77
CA ALA A 255 1.29 -8.84 1.96
C ALA A 255 1.21 -7.40 1.45
N PRO A 256 1.88 -6.41 2.06
CA PRO A 256 1.86 -5.04 1.54
C PRO A 256 2.62 -4.99 0.22
N ASP A 257 1.93 -4.60 -0.83
CA ASP A 257 2.45 -4.49 -2.19
C ASP A 257 2.80 -3.04 -2.53
N SER A 258 2.50 -2.57 -3.72
CA SER A 258 2.77 -1.19 -4.12
C SER A 258 1.96 -0.17 -3.32
N MET A 259 2.43 1.06 -3.27
CA MET A 259 1.74 2.16 -2.58
C MET A 259 1.77 3.46 -3.36
N ARG A 260 0.86 4.38 -3.01
CA ARG A 260 0.86 5.77 -3.52
C ARG A 260 0.52 6.74 -2.40
N ALA A 261 1.08 7.94 -2.48
CA ALA A 261 0.75 9.04 -1.59
C ALA A 261 -0.21 10.02 -2.26
N ASP A 262 -1.08 10.68 -1.47
CA ASP A 262 -1.90 11.81 -1.91
C ASP A 262 -1.28 13.17 -1.52
N SER A 263 -1.96 14.27 -1.86
CA SER A 263 -1.48 15.63 -1.60
C SER A 263 -1.40 15.99 -0.10
N ASP A 264 -2.13 15.30 0.76
CA ASP A 264 -2.11 15.51 2.21
C ASP A 264 -1.09 14.61 2.91
N GLY A 265 -0.44 13.72 2.14
CA GLY A 265 0.55 12.76 2.62
C GLY A 265 -0.05 11.47 3.17
N ASN A 266 -1.34 11.20 2.90
CA ASN A 266 -1.89 9.89 3.20
C ASN A 266 -1.32 8.85 2.23
N LEU A 267 -1.14 7.63 2.73
CA LEU A 267 -0.60 6.51 1.98
C LEU A 267 -1.69 5.48 1.71
N TYR A 268 -1.76 5.01 0.49
CA TYR A 268 -2.65 3.96 0.01
C TYR A 268 -1.79 2.75 -0.31
N VAL A 269 -1.93 1.67 0.45
CA VAL A 269 -1.13 0.44 0.33
C VAL A 269 -2.01 -0.68 -0.20
N ALA A 270 -1.67 -1.23 -1.35
CA ALA A 270 -2.32 -2.43 -1.88
C ALA A 270 -1.95 -3.62 -1.00
N MET A 271 -2.97 -4.42 -0.64
CA MET A 271 -2.78 -5.61 0.17
C MET A 271 -2.98 -6.85 -0.72
N TYR A 272 -1.86 -7.35 -1.26
CA TYR A 272 -1.85 -8.56 -2.07
C TYR A 272 -2.46 -9.76 -1.33
N SER A 273 -3.26 -10.54 -2.00
CA SER A 273 -4.04 -11.66 -1.44
C SER A 273 -5.07 -11.27 -0.39
N GLN A 274 -5.42 -9.98 -0.25
CA GLN A 274 -6.46 -9.51 0.68
C GLN A 274 -7.64 -8.81 0.00
N GLY A 275 -7.53 -8.48 -1.29
CA GLY A 275 -8.59 -7.77 -2.03
C GLY A 275 -8.95 -6.44 -1.39
N ARG A 276 -7.97 -5.66 -0.95
CA ARG A 276 -8.17 -4.35 -0.34
C ARG A 276 -6.98 -3.41 -0.50
N VAL A 277 -7.23 -2.12 -0.28
CA VAL A 277 -6.23 -1.08 -0.07
C VAL A 277 -6.38 -0.57 1.36
N LEU A 278 -5.31 -0.60 2.15
CA LEU A 278 -5.27 -0.02 3.49
C LEU A 278 -4.70 1.39 3.42
N VAL A 279 -5.32 2.34 4.14
CA VAL A 279 -4.98 3.76 4.05
C VAL A 279 -4.42 4.26 5.37
N PHE A 280 -3.28 4.93 5.30
CA PHE A 280 -2.59 5.51 6.45
C PHE A 280 -2.52 7.03 6.31
N ASN A 281 -2.52 7.74 7.44
CA ASN A 281 -2.17 9.15 7.43
C ASN A 281 -0.64 9.34 7.35
N LYS A 282 -0.20 10.59 7.22
CA LYS A 282 1.23 10.97 7.14
C LYS A 282 2.11 10.54 8.33
N ASN A 283 1.51 10.03 9.41
CA ASN A 283 2.22 9.52 10.58
C ASN A 283 2.26 7.98 10.60
N GLY A 284 1.74 7.30 9.57
CA GLY A 284 1.67 5.84 9.52
C GLY A 284 0.56 5.22 10.37
N ILE A 285 -0.45 6.00 10.74
CA ILE A 285 -1.61 5.51 11.48
C ILE A 285 -2.68 5.10 10.48
N PRO A 286 -3.25 3.87 10.55
CA PRO A 286 -4.33 3.46 9.65
C PRO A 286 -5.59 4.29 9.92
N ILE A 287 -6.19 4.85 8.86
CA ILE A 287 -7.34 5.75 8.93
C ILE A 287 -8.52 5.31 8.05
N GLY A 288 -8.33 4.35 7.16
CA GLY A 288 -9.38 3.89 6.27
C GLY A 288 -8.96 2.66 5.48
N GLN A 289 -9.94 2.08 4.78
CA GLN A 289 -9.69 0.98 3.85
C GLN A 289 -10.68 1.00 2.69
N ILE A 290 -10.26 0.46 1.57
CA ILE A 290 -11.07 0.28 0.37
C ILE A 290 -11.11 -1.22 0.08
N LEU A 291 -12.28 -1.81 0.11
CA LEU A 291 -12.48 -3.23 -0.16
C LEU A 291 -12.82 -3.43 -1.63
N LEU A 292 -12.35 -4.54 -2.20
CA LEU A 292 -12.73 -4.93 -3.55
C LEU A 292 -13.97 -5.83 -3.51
N PRO A 293 -14.87 -5.69 -4.50
CA PRO A 293 -16.06 -6.53 -4.59
C PRO A 293 -15.70 -8.01 -4.70
N GLY A 294 -16.48 -8.86 -4.04
CA GLY A 294 -16.31 -10.32 -4.08
C GLY A 294 -15.14 -10.86 -3.23
N ARG A 295 -14.41 -10.00 -2.50
CA ARG A 295 -13.30 -10.46 -1.66
C ARG A 295 -13.73 -11.45 -0.57
N ASP A 296 -14.91 -11.27 -0.01
CA ASP A 296 -15.43 -12.14 1.05
C ASP A 296 -15.84 -13.52 0.53
N GLU A 297 -16.02 -13.67 -0.79
CA GLU A 297 -16.20 -14.92 -1.52
C GLU A 297 -14.89 -15.48 -2.10
N GLY A 298 -13.77 -14.78 -1.90
CA GLY A 298 -12.44 -15.19 -2.39
C GLY A 298 -12.09 -14.66 -3.78
N HIS A 299 -12.81 -13.64 -4.26
CA HIS A 299 -12.56 -13.00 -5.54
C HIS A 299 -11.76 -11.70 -5.42
N ASN A 300 -11.06 -11.33 -6.50
CA ASN A 300 -10.31 -10.08 -6.63
C ASN A 300 -9.30 -9.85 -5.49
N LEU A 301 -8.68 -10.92 -5.00
CA LEU A 301 -7.79 -10.85 -3.85
C LEU A 301 -6.42 -10.25 -4.19
N GLU A 302 -5.97 -10.38 -5.43
CA GLU A 302 -4.63 -9.95 -5.86
C GLU A 302 -4.64 -8.47 -6.26
N SER A 303 -4.88 -7.57 -5.27
CA SER A 303 -4.67 -6.13 -5.41
C SER A 303 -3.18 -5.83 -5.27
N THR A 304 -2.55 -5.40 -6.34
CA THR A 304 -1.09 -5.21 -6.44
C THR A 304 -0.70 -3.75 -6.33
N SER A 305 -1.40 -2.86 -7.04
CA SER A 305 -1.01 -1.46 -7.15
C SER A 305 -2.20 -0.54 -7.45
N MET A 306 -1.97 0.79 -7.37
CA MET A 306 -2.97 1.79 -7.67
C MET A 306 -2.35 3.09 -8.19
N ALA A 307 -3.18 3.95 -8.81
CA ALA A 307 -2.82 5.32 -9.16
C ALA A 307 -3.96 6.29 -8.85
N ILE A 308 -3.63 7.45 -8.30
CA ILE A 308 -4.60 8.56 -8.15
C ILE A 308 -4.50 9.44 -9.41
N LYS A 309 -5.64 9.71 -10.05
CA LYS A 309 -5.69 10.54 -11.25
C LYS A 309 -5.28 11.97 -10.92
N PRO A 310 -4.34 12.57 -11.67
CA PRO A 310 -3.87 13.92 -11.44
C PRO A 310 -5.01 14.93 -11.27
N GLU A 311 -4.84 15.86 -10.33
CA GLU A 311 -5.77 16.95 -9.97
C GLU A 311 -7.12 16.49 -9.37
N THR A 312 -7.34 15.20 -9.24
CA THR A 312 -8.56 14.61 -8.67
C THR A 312 -8.26 13.74 -7.45
N ASN A 313 -9.29 13.25 -6.79
CA ASN A 313 -9.23 12.20 -5.77
C ASN A 313 -9.77 10.86 -6.29
N ASP A 314 -9.70 10.62 -7.59
CA ASP A 314 -10.08 9.36 -8.22
C ASP A 314 -8.92 8.37 -8.15
N LEU A 315 -9.10 7.28 -7.41
CA LEU A 315 -8.14 6.18 -7.31
C LEU A 315 -8.53 5.04 -8.25
N TYR A 316 -7.56 4.52 -8.97
CA TYR A 316 -7.70 3.35 -9.84
C TYR A 316 -6.81 2.24 -9.32
N ILE A 317 -7.43 1.11 -8.98
CA ILE A 317 -6.78 -0.06 -8.35
C ILE A 317 -6.71 -1.17 -9.38
N VAL A 318 -5.52 -1.65 -9.67
CA VAL A 318 -5.31 -2.80 -10.55
C VAL A 318 -5.31 -4.08 -9.72
N THR A 319 -5.98 -5.12 -10.24
CA THR A 319 -6.11 -6.39 -9.54
C THR A 319 -6.29 -7.56 -10.49
N SER A 320 -5.98 -8.75 -9.99
CA SER A 320 -6.30 -10.04 -10.60
C SER A 320 -7.18 -10.85 -9.67
N ASP A 321 -8.02 -11.69 -10.26
CA ASP A 321 -8.79 -12.69 -9.51
C ASP A 321 -8.02 -14.00 -9.31
N GLY A 322 -6.80 -14.10 -9.80
CA GLY A 322 -6.00 -15.32 -9.70
C GLY A 322 -6.77 -16.53 -10.22
N ASN A 323 -6.92 -17.53 -9.37
CA ASN A 323 -7.68 -18.76 -9.69
C ASN A 323 -9.20 -18.62 -9.52
N GLY A 324 -9.71 -17.45 -9.13
CA GLY A 324 -11.15 -17.23 -8.89
C GLY A 324 -12.02 -17.16 -10.14
N GLY A 325 -11.41 -17.07 -11.34
CA GLY A 325 -12.10 -17.15 -12.63
C GLY A 325 -12.72 -15.84 -13.13
N GLN A 326 -12.57 -14.73 -12.38
CA GLN A 326 -13.08 -13.43 -12.84
C GLN A 326 -12.05 -12.59 -13.61
N GLY A 327 -10.83 -13.13 -13.85
CA GLY A 327 -9.79 -12.48 -14.65
C GLY A 327 -9.18 -11.24 -14.00
N ALA A 328 -8.86 -10.21 -14.79
CA ALA A 328 -8.20 -9.01 -14.32
C ALA A 328 -9.04 -7.75 -14.55
N THR A 329 -9.18 -6.93 -13.50
CA THR A 329 -10.08 -5.77 -13.49
C THR A 329 -9.37 -4.56 -12.85
N ILE A 330 -9.66 -3.38 -13.38
CA ILE A 330 -9.34 -2.10 -12.74
C ILE A 330 -10.59 -1.63 -12.00
N PHE A 331 -10.46 -1.38 -10.71
CA PHE A 331 -11.50 -0.82 -9.86
C PHE A 331 -11.29 0.67 -9.64
N HIS A 332 -12.36 1.39 -9.30
CA HIS A 332 -12.36 2.83 -9.03
C HIS A 332 -12.93 3.12 -7.65
N ALA A 333 -12.31 4.09 -6.96
CA ALA A 333 -12.80 4.61 -5.69
C ALA A 333 -12.47 6.11 -5.56
N LYS A 334 -13.17 6.81 -4.67
CA LYS A 334 -12.80 8.16 -4.23
C LYS A 334 -11.98 8.08 -2.95
N VAL A 335 -10.91 8.85 -2.88
CA VAL A 335 -9.96 8.86 -1.76
C VAL A 335 -9.97 10.19 -1.00
N PHE A 336 -9.24 10.28 0.12
CA PHE A 336 -9.30 11.41 1.05
C PHE A 336 -8.87 12.73 0.42
N ALA A 337 -7.80 12.74 -0.36
CA ALA A 337 -7.25 13.95 -0.96
C ALA A 337 -6.92 13.74 -2.44
N LYS A 338 -6.55 14.83 -3.11
CA LYS A 338 -6.14 14.79 -4.52
C LYS A 338 -4.81 14.07 -4.70
N ALA A 339 -4.54 13.66 -5.94
CA ALA A 339 -3.24 13.14 -6.32
C ALA A 339 -2.10 14.06 -5.88
N LEU A 340 -1.01 13.46 -5.40
CA LEU A 340 0.25 14.16 -5.22
C LEU A 340 0.74 14.68 -6.59
N LEU A 341 1.27 15.91 -6.62
CA LEU A 341 1.87 16.47 -7.83
C LEU A 341 3.19 15.74 -8.13
N LEU A 342 3.11 14.72 -8.99
CA LEU A 342 4.24 13.93 -9.42
C LEU A 342 5.18 14.73 -10.35
N TYR A 343 6.42 14.27 -10.48
CA TYR A 343 7.45 14.90 -11.32
C TYR A 343 7.00 15.12 -12.76
N SER A 344 6.25 14.18 -13.35
CA SER A 344 5.68 14.23 -14.68
C SER A 344 4.76 15.44 -14.94
N HIS A 345 4.09 15.96 -13.91
CA HIS A 345 3.10 17.01 -14.01
C HIS A 345 3.61 18.38 -13.50
N ARG A 346 4.90 18.46 -13.08
CA ARG A 346 5.52 19.73 -12.72
C ARG A 346 5.84 20.54 -13.95
N GLU A 347 5.57 21.86 -13.89
CA GLU A 347 5.92 22.78 -14.98
C GLU A 347 7.43 22.73 -15.30
N GLN A 348 7.76 22.84 -16.58
CA GLN A 348 9.13 23.06 -17.02
C GLN A 348 9.47 24.52 -16.70
N LYS A 349 10.31 24.72 -15.68
CA LYS A 349 10.94 26.04 -15.44
C LYS A 349 12.07 26.27 -16.40
#